data_9dcc76dfa5bcf3cf39bd59b0871b78fe
#
_entry.id   9dcc76dfa5bcf3cf39bd59b0871b78fe
#
_cell.length_a   1.000
_cell.length_b   1.000
_cell.length_c   1.000
_cell.angle_alpha   90.00
_cell.angle_beta   90.00
_cell.angle_gamma   90.00
#
_symmetry.space_group_name_H-M   'P 1'
#
loop_
_entity.id
_entity.type
_entity.pdbx_description
1 polymer ?
#
loop_
_entity_poly.entity_id
_entity_poly.type
_entity_poly.pdbx_seq_one_letter_code
_entity_poly.pdbx_strand_id
1 'polypeptide(L)'
;LELKPNKREITIPMPLVLISTLSKNGVRNVAPYSNVMPILRPWDLIAIFSWIKRDTLNNIRDTKEFVISVPTADMVNETMVTSKNYSPTVDEFEMANLKPYPSKIVKPPGVAGCIAWMECVLEKEILEENKYSIIIGKIVRLEINDEYVNKNGDLDFEKAKPAVMICGNRGMYFTFPKWTGEFREYSEMFLNSKDPLSGGDADEDSGVR
;
A
#
# COMPACT_ATOMS: atom_id res chain seq x y z
N LEU A 1 -24.58 -12.21 15.81
CA LEU A 1 -24.10 -13.26 14.92
C LEU A 1 -22.63 -13.55 15.21
N GLU A 2 -22.33 -14.79 15.59
CA GLU A 2 -20.96 -15.26 15.76
C GLU A 2 -20.42 -15.78 14.42
N LEU A 3 -19.18 -15.43 14.10
CA LEU A 3 -18.48 -15.85 12.87
C LEU A 3 -17.29 -16.73 13.23
N LYS A 4 -16.92 -17.62 12.31
CA LYS A 4 -15.68 -18.40 12.46
C LYS A 4 -14.46 -17.50 12.31
N PRO A 5 -13.33 -17.74 13.02
CA PRO A 5 -12.13 -16.90 12.96
C PRO A 5 -11.56 -16.67 11.55
N ASN A 6 -11.73 -17.63 10.64
CA ASN A 6 -11.28 -17.51 9.25
C ASN A 6 -12.13 -16.53 8.40
N LYS A 7 -13.19 -15.93 8.99
CA LYS A 7 -14.01 -14.89 8.36
C LYS A 7 -13.66 -13.47 8.82
N ARG A 8 -12.52 -13.27 9.48
CA ARG A 8 -12.06 -11.98 10.02
C ARG A 8 -12.08 -10.84 9.00
N GLU A 9 -11.78 -11.13 7.73
CA GLU A 9 -11.74 -10.14 6.65
C GLU A 9 -13.10 -9.46 6.36
N ILE A 10 -14.21 -10.08 6.82
CA ILE A 10 -15.55 -9.47 6.70
C ILE A 10 -15.70 -8.27 7.64
N THR A 11 -14.91 -8.20 8.70
CA THR A 11 -15.07 -7.22 9.79
C THR A 11 -14.09 -6.06 9.71
N ILE A 12 -13.08 -6.13 8.86
CA ILE A 12 -11.98 -5.16 8.80
C ILE A 12 -11.95 -4.54 7.40
N PRO A 13 -12.24 -3.23 7.27
CA PRO A 13 -11.92 -2.50 6.04
C PRO A 13 -10.42 -2.52 5.80
N MET A 14 -10.00 -2.83 4.59
CA MET A 14 -8.60 -2.94 4.21
C MET A 14 -8.24 -1.91 3.14
N PRO A 15 -7.03 -1.33 3.16
CA PRO A 15 -6.58 -0.51 2.05
C PRO A 15 -6.55 -1.35 0.78
N LEU A 16 -6.70 -0.72 -0.37
CA LEU A 16 -6.42 -1.32 -1.66
C LEU A 16 -5.26 -0.56 -2.28
N VAL A 17 -4.17 -1.26 -2.55
CA VAL A 17 -2.98 -0.69 -3.21
C VAL A 17 -2.57 -1.54 -4.40
N LEU A 18 -1.84 -0.96 -5.34
CA LEU A 18 -1.18 -1.66 -6.43
C LEU A 18 0.32 -1.77 -6.11
N ILE A 19 0.85 -2.99 -6.11
CA ILE A 19 2.29 -3.22 -5.97
C ILE A 19 2.84 -3.60 -7.33
N SER A 20 3.77 -2.80 -7.84
CA SER A 20 4.45 -3.05 -9.10
C SER A 20 5.90 -3.47 -8.89
N THR A 21 6.35 -4.38 -9.71
CA THR A 21 7.68 -4.98 -9.71
C THR A 21 8.17 -5.21 -11.13
N LEU A 22 9.45 -5.52 -11.26
CA LEU A 22 10.05 -6.01 -12.50
C LEU A 22 10.61 -7.43 -12.29
N SER A 23 10.40 -8.31 -13.25
CA SER A 23 11.13 -9.57 -13.30
C SER A 23 12.61 -9.32 -13.63
N LYS A 24 13.47 -10.32 -13.44
CA LYS A 24 14.88 -10.26 -13.90
C LYS A 24 15.02 -9.95 -15.39
N ASN A 25 14.02 -10.31 -16.17
CA ASN A 25 14.00 -10.09 -17.62
C ASN A 25 13.33 -8.77 -18.02
N GLY A 26 12.98 -7.92 -17.04
CA GLY A 26 12.36 -6.61 -17.28
C GLY A 26 10.85 -6.66 -17.58
N VAL A 27 10.17 -7.80 -17.42
CA VAL A 27 8.71 -7.88 -17.56
C VAL A 27 8.07 -7.16 -16.37
N ARG A 28 7.16 -6.23 -16.65
CA ARG A 28 6.41 -5.50 -15.63
C ARG A 28 5.32 -6.38 -15.05
N ASN A 29 5.24 -6.37 -13.74
CA ASN A 29 4.16 -7.00 -12.98
C ASN A 29 3.49 -5.94 -12.12
N VAL A 30 2.18 -5.98 -11.99
CA VAL A 30 1.40 -5.14 -11.07
C VAL A 30 0.24 -5.94 -10.51
N ALA A 31 0.10 -5.96 -9.20
CA ALA A 31 -0.92 -6.75 -8.51
C ALA A 31 -1.60 -5.95 -7.38
N PRO A 32 -2.90 -6.20 -7.12
CA PRO A 32 -3.60 -5.55 -6.02
C PRO A 32 -3.26 -6.24 -4.70
N TYR A 33 -3.03 -5.44 -3.68
CA TYR A 33 -2.79 -5.90 -2.31
C TYR A 33 -3.68 -5.13 -1.34
N SER A 34 -4.18 -5.85 -0.33
CA SER A 34 -4.95 -5.28 0.78
C SER A 34 -4.28 -5.50 2.13
N ASN A 35 -3.33 -6.40 2.19
CA ASN A 35 -2.57 -6.72 3.40
C ASN A 35 -1.27 -5.91 3.43
N VAL A 36 -1.40 -4.58 3.47
CA VAL A 36 -0.30 -3.61 3.50
C VAL A 36 -0.53 -2.67 4.66
N MET A 37 0.50 -2.50 5.50
CA MET A 37 0.40 -1.69 6.70
C MET A 37 1.70 -0.95 6.96
N PRO A 38 1.67 0.38 7.18
CA PRO A 38 2.81 1.12 7.70
C PRO A 38 3.26 0.54 9.05
N ILE A 39 4.56 0.45 9.26
CA ILE A 39 5.15 0.10 10.54
C ILE A 39 5.32 1.40 11.32
N LEU A 40 4.83 1.43 12.57
CA LEU A 40 4.82 2.66 13.36
C LEU A 40 6.23 3.22 13.60
N ARG A 41 7.20 2.34 13.78
CA ARG A 41 8.61 2.71 13.97
C ARG A 41 9.52 1.66 13.31
N PRO A 42 10.59 2.03 12.60
CA PRO A 42 10.81 3.39 12.11
C PRO A 42 9.78 3.81 11.05
N TRP A 43 9.61 5.11 10.83
CA TRP A 43 8.56 5.69 9.97
C TRP A 43 8.67 5.36 8.48
N ASP A 44 9.84 4.96 8.02
CA ASP A 44 10.13 4.65 6.63
C ASP A 44 9.94 3.17 6.27
N LEU A 45 9.35 2.37 7.17
CA LEU A 45 9.09 0.95 6.93
C LEU A 45 7.60 0.67 6.68
N ILE A 46 7.37 -0.28 5.78
CA ILE A 46 6.04 -0.76 5.43
C ILE A 46 6.03 -2.29 5.34
N ALA A 47 5.00 -2.92 5.91
CA ALA A 47 4.82 -4.36 5.86
C ALA A 47 3.82 -4.76 4.77
N ILE A 48 4.16 -5.82 4.03
CA ILE A 48 3.30 -6.44 3.03
C ILE A 48 3.19 -7.93 3.36
N PHE A 49 1.98 -8.45 3.41
CA PHE A 49 1.74 -9.88 3.60
C PHE A 49 1.40 -10.50 2.25
N SER A 50 2.15 -11.50 1.85
CA SER A 50 2.01 -12.16 0.55
C SER A 50 1.89 -13.67 0.68
N TRP A 51 1.14 -14.28 -0.20
CA TRP A 51 1.22 -15.71 -0.42
C TRP A 51 2.52 -16.06 -1.13
N ILE A 52 3.06 -17.27 -0.83
CA ILE A 52 4.36 -17.70 -1.31
C ILE A 52 4.44 -17.78 -2.84
N LYS A 53 3.36 -18.22 -3.48
CA LYS A 53 3.30 -18.39 -4.94
C LYS A 53 2.72 -17.14 -5.61
N ARG A 54 3.51 -16.06 -5.67
CA ARG A 54 3.16 -14.80 -6.35
C ARG A 54 4.35 -14.26 -7.10
N ASP A 55 4.12 -13.80 -8.32
CA ASP A 55 5.18 -13.18 -9.15
C ASP A 55 5.74 -11.93 -8.51
N THR A 56 4.89 -11.10 -7.90
CA THR A 56 5.31 -9.95 -7.10
C THR A 56 6.35 -10.33 -6.05
N LEU A 57 6.10 -11.40 -5.27
CA LEU A 57 7.04 -11.86 -4.25
C LEU A 57 8.36 -12.37 -4.86
N ASN A 58 8.27 -13.14 -5.94
CA ASN A 58 9.45 -13.65 -6.64
C ASN A 58 10.29 -12.49 -7.19
N ASN A 59 9.65 -11.52 -7.82
CA ASN A 59 10.30 -10.33 -8.35
C ASN A 59 10.99 -9.50 -7.25
N ILE A 60 10.31 -9.28 -6.11
CA ILE A 60 10.91 -8.58 -4.95
C ILE A 60 12.12 -9.32 -4.42
N ARG A 61 12.07 -10.65 -4.32
CA ARG A 61 13.23 -11.47 -3.91
C ARG A 61 14.40 -11.35 -4.85
N ASP A 62 14.10 -11.26 -6.15
CA ASP A 62 15.08 -11.21 -7.21
C ASP A 62 15.73 -9.85 -7.39
N THR A 63 14.92 -8.80 -7.43
CA THR A 63 15.35 -7.43 -7.77
C THR A 63 15.56 -6.53 -6.56
N LYS A 64 14.98 -6.89 -5.43
CA LYS A 64 14.97 -6.14 -4.16
C LYS A 64 14.24 -4.81 -4.23
N GLU A 65 13.50 -4.54 -5.30
CA GLU A 65 12.85 -3.26 -5.56
C GLU A 65 11.37 -3.45 -5.89
N PHE A 66 10.53 -2.52 -5.45
CA PHE A 66 9.11 -2.46 -5.79
C PHE A 66 8.53 -1.06 -5.57
N VAL A 67 7.36 -0.81 -6.13
CA VAL A 67 6.61 0.43 -5.89
C VAL A 67 5.21 0.10 -5.39
N ILE A 68 4.77 0.81 -4.36
CA ILE A 68 3.40 0.79 -3.89
C ILE A 68 2.72 2.05 -4.42
N SER A 69 1.66 1.86 -5.20
CA SER A 69 0.82 2.94 -5.71
C SER A 69 -0.55 2.88 -5.03
N VAL A 70 -1.06 4.03 -4.58
CA VAL A 70 -2.38 4.15 -3.94
C VAL A 70 -3.41 4.56 -4.98
N PRO A 71 -4.28 3.65 -5.46
CA PRO A 71 -5.27 3.98 -6.48
C PRO A 71 -6.44 4.77 -5.92
N THR A 72 -7.10 5.55 -6.78
CA THR A 72 -8.41 6.11 -6.50
C THR A 72 -9.49 5.03 -6.59
N ALA A 73 -10.66 5.26 -6.01
CA ALA A 73 -11.80 4.35 -6.13
C ALA A 73 -12.28 4.20 -7.59
N ASP A 74 -12.02 5.18 -8.44
CA ASP A 74 -12.40 5.14 -9.86
C ASP A 74 -11.52 4.17 -10.67
N MET A 75 -10.35 3.75 -10.13
CA MET A 75 -9.42 2.78 -10.74
C MET A 75 -9.68 1.32 -10.32
N VAL A 76 -10.76 1.04 -9.58
CA VAL A 76 -11.01 -0.31 -9.05
C VAL A 76 -11.16 -1.35 -10.15
N ASN A 77 -11.79 -1.03 -11.28
CA ASN A 77 -11.96 -1.98 -12.37
C ASN A 77 -10.62 -2.43 -12.97
N GLU A 78 -9.75 -1.49 -13.31
CA GLU A 78 -8.41 -1.75 -13.83
C GLU A 78 -7.55 -2.47 -12.79
N THR A 79 -7.65 -2.03 -11.52
CA THR A 79 -6.98 -2.69 -10.40
C THR A 79 -7.39 -4.16 -10.29
N MET A 80 -8.68 -4.48 -10.45
CA MET A 80 -9.14 -5.86 -10.36
C MET A 80 -8.79 -6.71 -11.59
N VAL A 81 -8.51 -6.11 -12.74
CA VAL A 81 -7.93 -6.85 -13.87
C VAL A 81 -6.57 -7.44 -13.50
N THR A 82 -5.74 -6.70 -12.74
CA THR A 82 -4.41 -7.16 -12.31
C THR A 82 -4.45 -8.24 -11.22
N SER A 83 -5.62 -8.59 -10.68
CA SER A 83 -5.77 -9.67 -9.70
C SER A 83 -5.77 -11.08 -10.31
N LYS A 84 -5.85 -11.18 -11.63
CA LYS A 84 -5.88 -12.47 -12.34
C LYS A 84 -4.49 -13.13 -12.30
N ASN A 85 -4.48 -14.45 -12.32
CA ASN A 85 -3.24 -15.22 -12.40
C ASN A 85 -2.74 -15.26 -13.85
N TYR A 86 -1.96 -14.28 -14.23
CA TYR A 86 -1.27 -14.27 -15.53
C TYR A 86 0.01 -15.12 -15.49
N SER A 87 0.54 -15.44 -16.67
CA SER A 87 1.88 -16.02 -16.77
C SER A 87 2.94 -14.98 -16.37
N PRO A 88 4.05 -15.37 -15.72
CA PRO A 88 5.15 -14.46 -15.40
C PRO A 88 5.77 -13.71 -16.58
N THR A 89 5.47 -14.12 -17.81
CA THR A 89 5.91 -13.48 -19.04
C THR A 89 4.95 -12.43 -19.59
N VAL A 90 3.80 -12.25 -18.94
CA VAL A 90 2.77 -11.28 -19.34
C VAL A 90 2.99 -9.96 -18.65
N ASP A 91 2.92 -8.88 -19.41
CA ASP A 91 2.94 -7.52 -18.87
C ASP A 91 1.54 -7.15 -18.37
N GLU A 92 1.36 -7.12 -17.06
CA GLU A 92 0.06 -6.86 -16.44
C GLU A 92 -0.38 -5.40 -16.56
N PHE A 93 0.53 -4.45 -16.78
CA PHE A 93 0.17 -3.07 -17.11
C PHE A 93 -0.60 -3.00 -18.42
N GLU A 94 -0.14 -3.73 -19.45
CA GLU A 94 -0.84 -3.79 -20.73
C GLU A 94 -2.19 -4.48 -20.62
N MET A 95 -2.24 -5.60 -19.88
CA MET A 95 -3.49 -6.35 -19.68
C MET A 95 -4.58 -5.53 -19.00
N ALA A 96 -4.20 -4.67 -18.06
CA ALA A 96 -5.11 -3.81 -17.31
C ALA A 96 -5.28 -2.40 -17.93
N ASN A 97 -4.64 -2.13 -19.07
CA ASN A 97 -4.59 -0.79 -19.69
C ASN A 97 -4.10 0.31 -18.71
N LEU A 98 -3.21 -0.07 -17.80
CA LEU A 98 -2.57 0.85 -16.86
C LEU A 98 -1.35 1.49 -17.50
N LYS A 99 -1.17 2.79 -17.26
CA LYS A 99 0.03 3.49 -17.72
C LYS A 99 1.10 3.48 -16.62
N PRO A 100 2.37 3.25 -16.96
CA PRO A 100 3.44 3.35 -15.98
C PRO A 100 3.67 4.82 -15.59
N TYR A 101 3.97 5.05 -14.31
CA TYR A 101 4.49 6.30 -13.77
C TYR A 101 5.98 6.12 -13.48
N PRO A 102 6.87 6.93 -14.08
CA PRO A 102 8.31 6.74 -13.93
C PRO A 102 8.78 6.89 -12.48
N SER A 103 9.47 5.89 -11.96
CA SER A 103 10.17 5.98 -10.67
C SER A 103 11.47 6.79 -10.81
N LYS A 104 11.96 7.35 -9.69
CA LYS A 104 13.18 8.18 -9.66
C LYS A 104 14.35 7.46 -8.98
N ILE A 105 14.08 6.52 -8.09
CA ILE A 105 15.11 5.82 -7.30
C ILE A 105 15.18 4.33 -7.67
N VAL A 106 14.02 3.67 -7.79
CA VAL A 106 13.95 2.24 -8.12
C VAL A 106 13.59 2.02 -9.59
N LYS A 107 13.80 0.80 -10.09
CA LYS A 107 13.52 0.46 -11.50
C LYS A 107 12.04 0.18 -11.80
N PRO A 108 11.28 -0.53 -10.95
CA PRO A 108 9.87 -0.75 -11.21
C PRO A 108 9.12 0.58 -11.28
N PRO A 109 8.23 0.78 -12.28
CA PRO A 109 7.43 2.00 -12.36
C PRO A 109 6.28 1.96 -11.36
N GLY A 110 5.82 3.12 -10.90
CA GLY A 110 4.51 3.28 -10.29
C GLY A 110 3.38 3.15 -11.32
N VAL A 111 2.14 3.32 -10.88
CA VAL A 111 0.95 3.35 -11.74
C VAL A 111 0.47 4.78 -11.88
N ALA A 112 0.36 5.27 -13.12
CA ALA A 112 -0.09 6.63 -13.40
C ALA A 112 -1.57 6.83 -12.99
N GLY A 113 -1.90 8.03 -12.53
CA GLY A 113 -3.25 8.38 -12.07
C GLY A 113 -3.53 7.99 -10.62
N CYS A 114 -2.59 7.37 -9.93
CA CYS A 114 -2.70 7.09 -8.51
C CYS A 114 -2.53 8.36 -7.65
N ILE A 115 -2.95 8.25 -6.40
CA ILE A 115 -2.91 9.31 -5.40
C ILE A 115 -1.48 9.54 -4.89
N ALA A 116 -0.75 8.44 -4.68
CA ALA A 116 0.60 8.48 -4.12
C ALA A 116 1.42 7.28 -4.59
N TRP A 117 2.75 7.43 -4.53
CA TRP A 117 3.73 6.41 -4.88
C TRP A 117 4.81 6.31 -3.80
N MET A 118 5.06 5.09 -3.35
CA MET A 118 6.14 4.75 -2.43
C MET A 118 7.13 3.87 -3.18
N GLU A 119 8.29 4.41 -3.49
CA GLU A 119 9.40 3.63 -4.05
C GLU A 119 10.09 2.91 -2.89
N CYS A 120 10.21 1.60 -2.97
CA CYS A 120 10.63 0.76 -1.87
C CYS A 120 11.77 -0.18 -2.26
N VAL A 121 12.63 -0.46 -1.29
CA VAL A 121 13.61 -1.55 -1.36
C VAL A 121 13.30 -2.59 -0.29
N LEU A 122 13.62 -3.85 -0.58
CA LEU A 122 13.46 -4.94 0.37
C LEU A 122 14.42 -4.77 1.55
N GLU A 123 13.90 -4.53 2.74
CA GLU A 123 14.66 -4.45 3.98
C GLU A 123 14.80 -5.84 4.61
N LYS A 124 13.69 -6.57 4.73
CA LYS A 124 13.65 -7.88 5.37
C LYS A 124 12.50 -8.72 4.85
N GLU A 125 12.71 -10.02 4.77
CA GLU A 125 11.66 -11.00 4.58
C GLU A 125 11.55 -11.90 5.82
N ILE A 126 10.32 -12.12 6.30
CA ILE A 126 9.98 -13.10 7.33
C ILE A 126 9.17 -14.19 6.62
N LEU A 127 9.79 -15.34 6.39
CA LEU A 127 9.19 -16.45 5.67
C LEU A 127 8.69 -17.52 6.64
N GLU A 128 7.40 -17.83 6.53
CA GLU A 128 6.83 -19.05 7.08
C GLU A 128 6.63 -20.05 5.94
N GLU A 129 7.47 -21.03 5.88
CA GLU A 129 7.52 -21.98 4.77
C GLU A 129 6.15 -22.61 4.48
N ASN A 130 5.81 -22.67 3.18
CA ASN A 130 4.55 -23.20 2.67
C ASN A 130 3.26 -22.52 3.15
N LYS A 131 3.35 -21.36 3.79
CA LYS A 131 2.19 -20.61 4.28
C LYS A 131 2.15 -19.19 3.73
N TYR A 132 3.05 -18.31 4.20
CA TYR A 132 3.06 -16.89 3.84
C TYR A 132 4.47 -16.29 3.93
N SER A 133 4.63 -15.13 3.34
CA SER A 133 5.80 -14.27 3.53
C SER A 133 5.36 -12.88 3.97
N ILE A 134 6.08 -12.30 4.92
CA ILE A 134 5.96 -10.90 5.31
C ILE A 134 7.19 -10.19 4.75
N ILE A 135 6.95 -9.26 3.85
CA ILE A 135 7.96 -8.36 3.30
C ILE A 135 7.96 -7.09 4.12
N ILE A 136 9.11 -6.74 4.66
CA ILE A 136 9.37 -5.42 5.22
C ILE A 136 10.10 -4.63 4.15
N GLY A 137 9.47 -3.60 3.64
CA GLY A 137 10.05 -2.68 2.67
C GLY A 137 10.48 -1.39 3.34
N LYS A 138 11.63 -0.86 2.94
CA LYS A 138 12.06 0.49 3.28
C LYS A 138 11.61 1.43 2.17
N ILE A 139 10.85 2.45 2.54
CA ILE A 139 10.42 3.51 1.63
C ILE A 139 11.62 4.43 1.42
N VAL A 140 12.14 4.45 0.19
CA VAL A 140 13.29 5.30 -0.18
C VAL A 140 12.84 6.59 -0.87
N ARG A 141 11.58 6.66 -1.30
CA ARG A 141 10.94 7.85 -1.82
C ARG A 141 9.43 7.76 -1.66
N LEU A 142 8.83 8.84 -1.21
CA LEU A 142 7.38 9.02 -1.13
C LEU A 142 7.00 10.25 -1.96
N GLU A 143 5.98 10.09 -2.80
CA GLU A 143 5.40 11.18 -3.59
C GLU A 143 3.89 11.12 -3.51
N ILE A 144 3.26 12.27 -3.34
CA ILE A 144 1.83 12.45 -3.48
C ILE A 144 1.55 13.23 -4.77
N ASN A 145 0.47 12.91 -5.44
CA ASN A 145 0.02 13.66 -6.60
C ASN A 145 -0.54 15.02 -6.14
N ASP A 146 0.07 16.09 -6.61
CA ASP A 146 -0.27 17.49 -6.24
C ASP A 146 -1.76 17.79 -6.45
N GLU A 147 -2.41 17.12 -7.40
CA GLU A 147 -3.85 17.25 -7.64
C GLU A 147 -4.69 16.94 -6.39
N TYR A 148 -4.20 16.05 -5.51
CA TYR A 148 -4.91 15.59 -4.32
C TYR A 148 -4.39 16.20 -3.02
N VAL A 149 -3.55 17.22 -3.10
CA VAL A 149 -3.07 17.96 -1.92
C VAL A 149 -3.96 19.16 -1.67
N ASN A 150 -4.44 19.32 -0.43
CA ASN A 150 -5.20 20.50 -0.03
C ASN A 150 -4.26 21.67 0.29
N LYS A 151 -4.85 22.84 0.55
CA LYS A 151 -4.10 24.08 0.86
C LYS A 151 -3.22 24.01 2.12
N ASN A 152 -3.45 23.04 2.99
CA ASN A 152 -2.70 22.84 4.22
C ASN A 152 -1.52 21.86 4.03
N GLY A 153 -1.39 21.25 2.85
CA GLY A 153 -0.39 20.23 2.57
C GLY A 153 -0.83 18.80 2.89
N ASP A 154 -2.08 18.61 3.33
CA ASP A 154 -2.64 17.29 3.64
C ASP A 154 -3.29 16.67 2.42
N LEU A 155 -3.52 15.35 2.48
CA LEU A 155 -4.31 14.64 1.48
C LEU A 155 -5.77 15.11 1.52
N ASP A 156 -6.26 15.63 0.40
CA ASP A 156 -7.69 15.83 0.16
C ASP A 156 -8.34 14.48 -0.16
N PHE A 157 -8.64 13.70 0.87
CA PHE A 157 -9.15 12.33 0.72
C PHE A 157 -10.57 12.29 0.10
N GLU A 158 -11.36 13.35 0.19
CA GLU A 158 -12.67 13.41 -0.46
C GLU A 158 -12.54 13.58 -1.98
N LYS A 159 -11.57 14.36 -2.43
CA LYS A 159 -11.22 14.49 -3.84
C LYS A 159 -10.48 13.25 -4.35
N ALA A 160 -9.51 12.78 -3.60
CA ALA A 160 -8.67 11.65 -3.97
C ALA A 160 -9.42 10.30 -3.96
N LYS A 161 -10.37 10.13 -3.04
CA LYS A 161 -11.16 8.90 -2.87
C LYS A 161 -10.30 7.64 -2.82
N PRO A 162 -9.35 7.51 -1.86
CA PRO A 162 -8.50 6.34 -1.79
C PRO A 162 -9.34 5.06 -1.67
N ALA A 163 -9.03 4.08 -2.51
CA ALA A 163 -9.81 2.84 -2.58
C ALA A 163 -9.67 2.01 -1.30
N VAL A 164 -10.79 1.53 -0.78
CA VAL A 164 -10.89 0.63 0.38
C VAL A 164 -11.70 -0.60 -0.03
N MET A 165 -11.24 -1.77 0.40
CA MET A 165 -11.89 -3.04 0.16
C MET A 165 -12.52 -3.59 1.44
N ILE A 166 -13.73 -4.14 1.33
CA ILE A 166 -14.42 -4.85 2.39
C ILE A 166 -14.84 -6.21 1.85
N CYS A 167 -14.37 -7.29 2.48
CA CYS A 167 -14.76 -8.63 2.08
C CYS A 167 -16.20 -8.96 2.49
N GLY A 168 -16.91 -9.66 1.63
CA GLY A 168 -18.21 -10.25 1.90
C GLY A 168 -18.18 -11.76 1.73
N ASN A 169 -19.30 -12.44 1.96
CA ASN A 169 -19.38 -13.90 1.84
C ASN A 169 -19.21 -14.39 0.38
N ARG A 170 -19.55 -13.59 -0.61
CA ARG A 170 -19.57 -13.97 -2.03
C ARG A 170 -18.64 -13.14 -2.91
N GLY A 171 -17.98 -12.11 -2.34
CA GLY A 171 -17.15 -11.20 -3.11
C GLY A 171 -16.66 -10.04 -2.28
N MET A 172 -16.16 -9.04 -2.94
CA MET A 172 -15.56 -7.86 -2.34
C MET A 172 -16.39 -6.62 -2.68
N TYR A 173 -16.57 -5.76 -1.70
CA TYR A 173 -17.14 -4.43 -1.88
C TYR A 173 -16.00 -3.42 -1.90
N PHE A 174 -16.10 -2.43 -2.76
CA PHE A 174 -15.15 -1.34 -2.85
C PHE A 174 -15.84 -0.04 -2.47
N THR A 175 -15.14 0.76 -1.69
CA THR A 175 -15.60 2.06 -1.18
C THR A 175 -14.42 2.99 -1.02
N PHE A 176 -14.67 4.18 -0.54
CA PHE A 176 -13.65 5.15 -0.13
C PHE A 176 -14.08 5.85 1.16
N PRO A 177 -13.13 6.38 1.95
CA PRO A 177 -13.44 7.12 3.16
C PRO A 177 -14.28 8.37 2.84
N LYS A 178 -15.19 8.68 3.75
CA LYS A 178 -15.91 9.95 3.78
C LYS A 178 -15.65 10.62 5.11
N TRP A 179 -15.51 11.92 5.08
CA TRP A 179 -15.36 12.69 6.31
C TRP A 179 -16.59 12.56 7.20
N THR A 180 -16.35 12.28 8.48
CA THR A 180 -17.40 12.16 9.48
C THR A 180 -17.86 13.52 10.04
N GLY A 181 -17.14 14.60 9.71
CA GLY A 181 -17.33 15.92 10.32
C GLY A 181 -16.44 16.14 11.55
N GLU A 182 -15.69 15.14 11.99
CA GLU A 182 -14.83 15.18 13.18
C GLU A 182 -13.35 15.29 12.79
N PHE A 183 -12.68 16.28 13.35
CA PHE A 183 -11.23 16.45 13.31
C PHE A 183 -10.70 16.49 14.74
N ARG A 184 -9.57 15.84 14.99
CA ARG A 184 -8.88 15.85 16.27
C ARG A 184 -7.41 16.15 16.05
N GLU A 185 -6.90 17.10 16.82
CA GLU A 185 -5.46 17.35 16.83
C GLU A 185 -4.73 16.24 17.61
N TYR A 186 -3.51 15.92 17.20
CA TYR A 186 -2.69 14.92 17.92
C TYR A 186 -2.49 15.30 19.40
N SER A 187 -2.37 16.58 19.70
CA SER A 187 -2.25 17.10 21.07
C SER A 187 -3.41 16.73 22.00
N GLU A 188 -4.60 16.54 21.45
CA GLU A 188 -5.79 16.13 22.22
C GLU A 188 -5.73 14.69 22.72
N MET A 189 -4.89 13.86 22.11
CA MET A 189 -4.77 12.45 22.47
C MET A 189 -3.87 12.23 23.70
N PHE A 190 -3.21 13.28 24.19
CA PHE A 190 -2.22 13.17 25.23
C PHE A 190 -2.62 13.92 26.51
N LEU A 191 -2.45 13.28 27.67
CA LEU A 191 -2.63 13.92 28.96
C LEU A 191 -1.68 15.13 29.10
N ASN A 192 -2.23 16.28 29.46
CA ASN A 192 -1.51 17.54 29.62
C ASN A 192 -0.94 18.13 28.32
N SER A 193 -1.55 17.80 27.18
CA SER A 193 -1.12 18.28 25.85
C SER A 193 0.36 18.03 25.54
N LYS A 194 0.96 17.05 26.24
CA LYS A 194 2.33 16.62 25.97
C LYS A 194 2.28 15.37 25.10
N ASP A 195 2.93 15.45 23.96
CA ASP A 195 3.18 14.29 23.11
C ASP A 195 4.02 13.27 23.92
N PRO A 196 3.49 12.06 24.25
CA PRO A 196 4.28 11.06 24.96
C PRO A 196 5.48 10.56 24.13
N LEU A 197 5.51 10.87 22.84
CA LEU A 197 6.62 10.55 21.94
C LEU A 197 7.71 11.63 22.00
N SER A 198 7.50 12.76 22.70
CA SER A 198 8.46 13.83 22.90
C SER A 198 9.27 13.69 24.20
N GLY A 199 9.19 12.56 24.88
CA GLY A 199 9.69 12.38 26.23
C GLY A 199 10.95 11.54 26.40
N GLY A 200 11.93 11.60 25.49
CA GLY A 200 13.26 11.02 25.73
C GLY A 200 13.41 9.54 25.41
N ASP A 201 12.47 8.94 24.74
CA ASP A 201 12.60 7.60 24.17
C ASP A 201 13.17 7.63 22.74
N ALA A 202 13.61 6.48 22.25
CA ALA A 202 14.19 6.29 20.91
C ALA A 202 13.30 6.79 19.74
N ASP A 203 12.08 7.22 20.05
CA ASP A 203 11.10 7.76 19.13
C ASP A 203 11.25 9.27 18.89
N GLU A 204 12.05 9.98 19.69
CA GLU A 204 12.25 11.44 19.54
C GLU A 204 12.93 11.84 18.23
N ASP A 205 13.70 10.94 17.65
CA ASP A 205 14.49 11.16 16.44
C ASP A 205 13.73 10.85 15.16
N SER A 206 12.43 10.64 15.23
CA SER A 206 11.63 10.19 14.08
C SER A 206 11.49 11.24 12.96
N GLY A 207 11.88 12.49 13.20
CA GLY A 207 11.92 13.54 12.18
C GLY A 207 10.56 13.89 11.53
N VAL A 208 9.48 13.32 12.03
CA VAL A 208 8.14 13.59 11.55
C VAL A 208 7.47 14.62 12.45
N ARG A 209 7.65 15.85 12.09
CA ARG A 209 6.82 16.97 12.48
C ARG A 209 6.53 17.79 11.26
#